data_b861019244c9e31bd8587011a86bcb9f
#
_entry.id   b861019244c9e31bd8587011a86bcb9f
#
_cell.length_a   1.000
_cell.length_b   1.000
_cell.length_c   1.000
_cell.angle_alpha   90.00
_cell.angle_beta   90.00
_cell.angle_gamma   90.00
#
_symmetry.space_group_name_H-M   'P 1'
#
loop_
_entity.id
_entity.type
_entity.pdbx_description
1 polymer ?
#
loop_
_entity_poly.entity_id
_entity_poly.type
_entity_poly.pdbx_seq_one_letter_code
_entity_poly.pdbx_strand_id
1 'polypeptide(L)'
;MKYRTLGIVAMMFVLSWTGYAREKENLRLTGTFGDSMENVGGCSVSETDGSFDIVSKQWKAGIMLRGKWDLREYKSIRLTVENRSDVTALYLVCDIFDSRRKSEFRDRANRAVAGVYEAVGDVPTGSKITVEFPLSPDMPHPEVNGAFRLMHGTPYSRELGLFSYDIDLSDVHTIVIAGVNLLPGVEFTVSDVELIRGKRVAPKAMQLDSAAFFPFVDAYGQYKYRDWPGKVHSDRDLKRARLAEEKDLAAHPGPDDWDIYGGWKGGPRYEATGQFYVKKIDGKWWMIDPEGYLYWSHGVVRVTTSSAVTPLDGRKFYFSGLPEDESDPFHRFYFTHDNLLHPYYTARGIHETYDFSSANAYRKYGEDYKAVFADLAHRRLRSWGMNTMANSSDPSICAMDRTVYNERVDLGAPVAGCPKWPVLEGSGGWWPFIDPFDNLFPMCV
;
A
#
# COMPACT_ATOMS: atom_id res chain seq x y z
N MET A 1 -3.75 51.27 14.42
CA MET A 1 -2.88 51.94 15.15
C MET A 1 -2.14 51.19 16.20
N LYS A 2 -1.05 50.67 16.16
CA LYS A 2 -0.04 50.16 17.11
C LYS A 2 -0.55 49.27 18.25
N TYR A 3 0.10 48.13 18.35
CA TYR A 3 0.15 47.06 19.36
C TYR A 3 -0.48 45.73 18.92
N ARG A 4 0.28 44.97 18.19
CA ARG A 4 0.19 43.50 18.16
C ARG A 4 1.45 42.85 17.52
N THR A 5 2.59 43.06 18.18
CA THR A 5 3.82 42.36 17.79
C THR A 5 4.71 42.16 19.03
N LEU A 6 4.17 41.49 20.04
CA LEU A 6 4.95 41.16 21.26
C LEU A 6 4.35 39.95 22.02
N GLY A 7 4.05 38.88 21.32
CA GLY A 7 3.54 37.67 21.99
C GLY A 7 4.43 36.43 21.87
N ILE A 8 5.37 36.40 20.93
CA ILE A 8 6.11 35.17 20.59
C ILE A 8 7.48 35.06 21.29
N VAL A 9 8.03 36.13 21.84
CA VAL A 9 9.36 36.10 22.48
C VAL A 9 9.32 35.88 24.01
N ALA A 10 8.17 35.98 24.64
CA ALA A 10 8.08 35.93 26.10
C ALA A 10 8.00 34.51 26.73
N MET A 11 7.84 33.48 25.93
CA MET A 11 7.69 32.10 26.48
C MET A 11 8.97 31.29 26.52
N MET A 12 10.10 31.82 26.07
CA MET A 12 11.41 31.14 26.11
C MET A 12 12.31 31.53 27.30
N PHE A 13 11.91 32.43 28.20
CA PHE A 13 12.82 33.00 29.19
C PHE A 13 12.36 32.97 30.67
N VAL A 14 11.46 32.06 31.05
CA VAL A 14 11.18 31.83 32.47
C VAL A 14 11.24 30.37 32.81
N LEU A 15 12.41 29.79 32.73
CA LEU A 15 12.75 28.54 33.42
C LEU A 15 14.26 28.47 33.68
N SER A 16 14.73 29.35 34.51
CA SER A 16 16.01 29.14 35.18
C SER A 16 15.78 29.32 36.69
N TRP A 17 16.19 28.28 37.41
CA TRP A 17 16.33 28.20 38.85
C TRP A 17 15.14 27.69 39.66
N THR A 18 15.01 26.40 39.78
CA THR A 18 14.96 25.67 41.03
C THR A 18 15.28 24.20 40.74
N GLY A 19 16.30 23.63 41.37
CA GLY A 19 16.78 22.27 41.19
C GLY A 19 15.86 21.22 41.81
N TYR A 20 14.87 20.83 41.04
CA TYR A 20 14.17 19.53 41.05
C TYR A 20 14.02 19.18 39.61
N ALA A 21 14.47 17.99 39.22
CA ALA A 21 14.24 17.47 37.87
C ALA A 21 12.72 17.31 37.65
N ARG A 22 12.04 18.39 37.22
CA ARG A 22 10.71 18.28 36.64
C ARG A 22 10.84 17.37 35.44
N GLU A 23 10.08 16.27 35.40
CA GLU A 23 9.84 15.56 34.16
C GLU A 23 9.42 16.61 33.14
N LYS A 24 10.19 16.72 32.07
CA LYS A 24 9.89 17.69 31.03
C LYS A 24 8.56 17.29 30.42
N GLU A 25 7.55 18.15 30.54
CA GLU A 25 6.20 17.90 30.06
C GLU A 25 6.15 17.76 28.54
N ASN A 26 5.15 17.04 28.03
CA ASN A 26 4.82 17.01 26.60
C ASN A 26 4.52 18.44 26.12
N LEU A 27 4.82 18.72 24.85
CA LEU A 27 4.52 20.01 24.26
C LEU A 27 3.21 19.93 23.48
N ARG A 28 2.19 20.64 23.93
CA ARG A 28 0.93 20.76 23.20
C ARG A 28 1.11 21.73 22.06
N LEU A 29 0.76 21.30 20.85
CA LEU A 29 0.86 22.11 19.62
C LEU A 29 -0.43 22.87 19.29
N THR A 30 -1.59 22.43 19.77
CA THR A 30 -2.87 23.11 19.54
C THR A 30 -3.12 24.22 20.56
N GLY A 31 -3.66 25.35 20.09
CA GLY A 31 -3.97 26.52 20.91
C GLY A 31 -2.97 27.66 20.83
N THR A 32 -1.89 27.55 20.05
CA THR A 32 -0.85 28.60 19.93
C THR A 32 -0.63 29.08 18.50
N PHE A 33 -1.42 28.66 17.52
CA PHE A 33 -1.02 28.79 16.11
C PHE A 33 -1.58 29.97 15.35
N GLY A 34 -2.74 30.55 15.72
CA GLY A 34 -3.26 31.76 15.08
C GLY A 34 -2.91 31.88 13.57
N ASP A 35 -2.04 32.80 13.24
CA ASP A 35 -1.61 33.09 11.87
C ASP A 35 -0.61 32.06 11.28
N SER A 36 -0.19 31.01 12.05
CA SER A 36 0.78 30.02 11.64
C SER A 36 0.12 28.72 11.15
N MET A 37 -1.21 28.65 11.07
CA MET A 37 -1.95 27.51 10.56
C MET A 37 -2.48 27.81 9.16
N GLU A 38 -2.27 26.87 8.24
CA GLU A 38 -2.77 26.94 6.87
C GLU A 38 -3.60 25.70 6.53
N ASN A 39 -4.58 25.86 5.64
CA ASN A 39 -5.35 24.73 5.11
C ASN A 39 -4.55 23.93 4.09
N VAL A 40 -4.64 22.61 4.15
CA VAL A 40 -4.00 21.72 3.20
C VAL A 40 -5.02 21.14 2.22
N GLY A 41 -4.73 21.29 0.94
CA GLY A 41 -5.65 20.86 -0.11
C GLY A 41 -6.89 21.74 -0.22
N GLY A 42 -7.88 21.27 -0.99
CA GLY A 42 -9.17 21.98 -1.06
C GLY A 42 -10.04 21.55 0.11
N CYS A 43 -10.04 22.30 1.21
CA CYS A 43 -10.92 22.03 2.35
C CYS A 43 -11.43 23.32 2.99
N SER A 44 -12.46 23.20 3.81
CA SER A 44 -12.86 24.19 4.79
C SER A 44 -12.33 23.74 6.16
N VAL A 45 -11.77 24.66 6.92
CA VAL A 45 -11.30 24.40 8.29
C VAL A 45 -11.90 25.47 9.19
N SER A 46 -12.49 25.06 10.30
CA SER A 46 -12.88 25.93 11.41
C SER A 46 -12.16 25.49 12.68
N GLU A 47 -11.67 26.46 13.45
CA GLU A 47 -10.98 26.20 14.72
C GLU A 47 -11.86 26.63 15.88
N THR A 48 -12.00 25.76 16.87
CA THR A 48 -12.68 26.01 18.12
C THR A 48 -11.89 25.37 19.26
N ASP A 49 -11.41 26.17 20.19
CA ASP A 49 -10.67 25.75 21.39
C ASP A 49 -9.53 24.77 21.09
N GLY A 50 -8.77 24.99 19.99
CA GLY A 50 -7.65 24.16 19.59
C GLY A 50 -8.04 22.84 18.92
N SER A 51 -9.30 22.68 18.58
CA SER A 51 -9.82 21.62 17.71
C SER A 51 -10.09 22.14 16.32
N PHE A 52 -9.74 21.38 15.31
CA PHE A 52 -9.89 21.73 13.89
C PHE A 52 -10.94 20.86 13.25
N ASP A 53 -12.08 21.44 12.90
CA ASP A 53 -13.11 20.79 12.11
C ASP A 53 -12.81 20.97 10.62
N ILE A 54 -12.65 19.86 9.91
CA ILE A 54 -12.19 19.83 8.53
C ILE A 54 -13.25 19.19 7.65
N VAL A 55 -13.58 19.87 6.55
CA VAL A 55 -14.50 19.34 5.52
C VAL A 55 -13.76 19.32 4.20
N SER A 56 -13.63 18.13 3.62
CA SER A 56 -12.92 17.92 2.36
C SER A 56 -13.70 18.49 1.15
N LYS A 57 -12.98 19.07 0.21
CA LYS A 57 -13.49 19.46 -1.12
C LYS A 57 -12.81 18.71 -2.25
N GLN A 58 -11.69 18.07 -1.95
CA GLN A 58 -10.84 17.32 -2.87
C GLN A 58 -10.29 16.09 -2.17
N TRP A 59 -9.47 15.33 -2.88
CA TRP A 59 -8.87 14.06 -2.43
C TRP A 59 -7.93 14.18 -1.21
N LYS A 60 -7.50 15.39 -0.83
CA LYS A 60 -6.67 15.68 0.35
C LYS A 60 -7.23 16.87 1.10
N ALA A 61 -7.35 16.75 2.42
CA ALA A 61 -7.84 17.82 3.30
C ALA A 61 -7.16 17.74 4.66
N GLY A 62 -6.77 18.86 5.24
CA GLY A 62 -6.12 18.89 6.53
C GLY A 62 -5.60 20.26 6.94
N ILE A 63 -4.68 20.24 7.90
CA ILE A 63 -4.02 21.41 8.46
C ILE A 63 -2.50 21.32 8.28
N MET A 64 -1.87 22.44 8.14
CA MET A 64 -0.43 22.61 8.12
C MET A 64 -0.04 23.57 9.25
N LEU A 65 0.79 23.09 10.16
CA LEU A 65 1.32 23.86 11.27
C LEU A 65 2.72 24.33 10.92
N ARG A 66 2.96 25.63 11.06
CA ARG A 66 4.28 26.23 10.84
C ARG A 66 4.91 26.67 12.13
N GLY A 67 6.21 26.44 12.26
CA GLY A 67 6.95 26.82 13.45
C GLY A 67 8.43 26.53 13.28
N LYS A 68 9.12 26.48 14.39
CA LYS A 68 10.50 26.04 14.47
C LYS A 68 10.63 25.12 15.68
N TRP A 69 10.84 23.85 15.41
CA TRP A 69 10.88 22.82 16.46
C TRP A 69 12.16 22.00 16.38
N ASP A 70 12.74 21.76 17.55
CA ASP A 70 13.72 20.70 17.78
C ASP A 70 13.00 19.48 18.34
N LEU A 71 12.83 18.46 17.51
CA LEU A 71 12.09 17.24 17.85
C LEU A 71 12.99 16.13 18.42
N ARG A 72 14.27 16.36 18.66
CA ARG A 72 15.22 15.34 19.10
C ARG A 72 14.90 14.74 20.47
N GLU A 73 14.21 15.46 21.34
CA GLU A 73 13.78 14.97 22.66
C GLU A 73 12.40 14.30 22.65
N TYR A 74 11.74 14.22 21.49
CA TYR A 74 10.40 13.64 21.37
C TYR A 74 10.44 12.32 20.63
N LYS A 75 9.53 11.41 21.00
CA LYS A 75 9.42 10.06 20.40
C LYS A 75 8.29 9.96 19.38
N SER A 76 7.27 10.82 19.48
CA SER A 76 6.08 10.76 18.63
C SER A 76 5.30 12.05 18.62
N ILE A 77 4.42 12.19 17.62
CA ILE A 77 3.33 13.14 17.57
C ILE A 77 2.04 12.39 17.89
N ARG A 78 1.30 12.81 18.89
CA ARG A 78 0.00 12.26 19.28
C ARG A 78 -1.09 13.24 18.98
N LEU A 79 -2.23 12.76 18.53
CA LEU A 79 -3.42 13.60 18.31
C LEU A 79 -4.69 12.76 18.46
N THR A 80 -5.80 13.44 18.72
CA THR A 80 -7.13 12.86 18.71
C THR A 80 -7.80 13.17 17.38
N VAL A 81 -8.36 12.14 16.75
CA VAL A 81 -9.12 12.28 15.50
C VAL A 81 -10.53 11.72 15.69
N GLU A 82 -11.51 12.47 15.23
CA GLU A 82 -12.87 12.02 15.12
C GLU A 82 -13.28 12.01 13.66
N ASN A 83 -13.47 10.80 13.10
CA ASN A 83 -13.99 10.60 11.74
C ASN A 83 -15.52 10.60 11.79
N ARG A 84 -16.14 11.68 11.33
CA ARG A 84 -17.60 11.83 11.30
C ARG A 84 -18.26 11.23 10.05
N SER A 85 -17.45 10.68 9.14
CA SER A 85 -17.99 9.98 7.97
C SER A 85 -18.52 8.60 8.37
N ASP A 86 -19.68 8.25 7.86
CA ASP A 86 -20.30 6.93 7.99
C ASP A 86 -20.01 6.00 6.79
N VAL A 87 -19.41 6.55 5.74
CA VAL A 87 -19.20 5.82 4.47
C VAL A 87 -17.75 5.47 4.18
N THR A 88 -16.78 6.13 4.81
CA THR A 88 -15.37 5.91 4.52
C THR A 88 -14.48 6.00 5.76
N ALA A 89 -13.54 5.07 5.89
CA ALA A 89 -12.43 5.20 6.83
C ALA A 89 -11.53 6.38 6.39
N LEU A 90 -10.94 7.07 7.36
CA LEU A 90 -10.01 8.16 7.12
C LEU A 90 -8.58 7.62 7.10
N TYR A 91 -7.91 7.74 5.96
CA TYR A 91 -6.49 7.48 5.86
C TYR A 91 -5.73 8.76 6.19
N LEU A 92 -5.18 8.83 7.39
CA LEU A 92 -4.53 10.01 7.94
C LEU A 92 -3.03 9.96 7.70
N VAL A 93 -2.44 11.05 7.24
CA VAL A 93 -0.98 11.22 7.11
C VAL A 93 -0.49 12.33 8.02
N CYS A 94 0.70 12.13 8.57
CA CYS A 94 1.45 13.16 9.27
C CYS A 94 2.79 13.33 8.54
N ASP A 95 2.95 14.46 7.83
CA ASP A 95 4.17 14.79 7.11
C ASP A 95 4.95 15.86 7.90
N ILE A 96 6.25 15.65 8.08
CA ILE A 96 7.14 16.55 8.77
C ILE A 96 8.23 17.01 7.81
N PHE A 97 8.53 18.31 7.79
CA PHE A 97 9.50 18.91 6.88
C PHE A 97 10.56 19.69 7.65
N ASP A 98 11.82 19.50 7.26
CA ASP A 98 12.93 20.35 7.67
C ASP A 98 13.24 21.45 6.65
N SER A 99 14.15 22.37 6.99
CA SER A 99 14.49 23.54 6.17
C SER A 99 15.14 23.22 4.81
N ARG A 100 15.61 21.99 4.60
CA ARG A 100 16.17 21.56 3.32
C ARG A 100 15.11 21.40 2.23
N ARG A 101 13.84 21.30 2.62
CA ARG A 101 12.71 21.17 1.70
C ARG A 101 12.10 22.52 1.37
N LYS A 102 12.12 22.89 0.10
CA LYS A 102 11.49 24.13 -0.40
C LYS A 102 10.01 23.99 -0.73
N SER A 103 9.52 22.79 -0.97
CA SER A 103 8.12 22.51 -1.29
C SER A 103 7.49 21.68 -0.18
N GLU A 104 6.37 22.12 0.32
CA GLU A 104 5.62 21.49 1.40
C GLU A 104 4.55 20.52 0.90
N PHE A 105 4.40 20.43 -0.41
CA PHE A 105 3.54 19.45 -1.06
C PHE A 105 4.38 18.30 -1.58
N ARG A 106 3.99 17.11 -1.14
CA ARG A 106 4.58 15.91 -1.63
C ARG A 106 4.16 15.67 -3.07
N ASP A 107 5.12 15.72 -3.98
CA ASP A 107 4.99 15.07 -5.28
C ASP A 107 5.18 13.56 -5.07
N ARG A 108 4.11 12.78 -5.25
CA ARG A 108 4.18 11.30 -5.17
C ARG A 108 5.20 10.68 -6.12
N ALA A 109 5.54 11.36 -7.21
CA ALA A 109 6.55 10.94 -8.17
C ALA A 109 7.98 11.12 -7.61
N ASN A 110 8.19 12.00 -6.63
CA ASN A 110 9.50 12.41 -6.10
C ASN A 110 9.69 11.99 -4.63
N ARG A 111 9.43 10.74 -4.31
CA ARG A 111 9.48 10.18 -2.96
C ARG A 111 10.87 10.15 -2.30
N ALA A 112 11.93 10.40 -3.05
CA ALA A 112 13.31 10.36 -2.58
C ALA A 112 13.88 11.77 -2.36
N VAL A 113 13.16 12.64 -1.65
CA VAL A 113 13.63 14.01 -1.36
C VAL A 113 14.04 14.11 0.10
N ALA A 114 15.26 14.58 0.34
CA ALA A 114 15.76 14.86 1.69
C ALA A 114 14.87 15.88 2.43
N GLY A 115 14.79 15.76 3.74
CA GLY A 115 14.09 16.70 4.59
C GLY A 115 12.59 16.46 4.77
N VAL A 116 12.10 15.26 4.46
CA VAL A 116 10.69 14.86 4.65
C VAL A 116 10.58 13.59 5.45
N TYR A 117 9.63 13.57 6.35
CA TYR A 117 9.21 12.40 7.11
C TYR A 117 7.70 12.22 6.98
N GLU A 118 7.23 11.02 6.75
CA GLU A 118 5.80 10.70 6.65
C GLU A 118 5.44 9.53 7.56
N ALA A 119 4.35 9.67 8.28
CA ALA A 119 3.70 8.61 9.02
C ALA A 119 2.23 8.50 8.61
N VAL A 120 1.66 7.29 8.74
CA VAL A 120 0.29 7.00 8.33
C VAL A 120 -0.49 6.34 9.47
N GLY A 121 -1.78 6.60 9.52
CA GLY A 121 -2.71 5.98 10.45
C GLY A 121 -4.10 5.86 9.81
N ASP A 122 -4.83 4.81 10.22
CA ASP A 122 -6.20 4.57 9.79
C ASP A 122 -7.17 4.92 10.92
N VAL A 123 -8.21 5.69 10.60
CA VAL A 123 -9.29 6.05 11.52
C VAL A 123 -10.59 5.46 10.99
N PRO A 124 -11.18 4.45 11.65
CA PRO A 124 -12.43 3.83 11.21
C PRO A 124 -13.57 4.83 11.09
N THR A 125 -14.57 4.50 10.28
CA THR A 125 -15.81 5.27 10.13
C THR A 125 -16.50 5.50 11.46
N GLY A 126 -17.01 6.71 11.69
CA GLY A 126 -17.79 7.07 12.88
C GLY A 126 -17.03 6.93 14.21
N SER A 127 -15.70 6.84 14.18
CA SER A 127 -14.91 6.62 15.37
C SER A 127 -14.17 7.89 15.83
N LYS A 128 -13.93 7.97 17.15
CA LYS A 128 -13.03 8.94 17.77
C LYS A 128 -11.91 8.16 18.44
N ILE A 129 -10.68 8.35 17.96
CA ILE A 129 -9.52 7.63 18.44
C ILE A 129 -8.32 8.55 18.65
N THR A 130 -7.41 8.15 19.51
CA THR A 130 -6.10 8.76 19.63
C THR A 130 -5.13 8.03 18.72
N VAL A 131 -4.45 8.78 17.85
CA VAL A 131 -3.42 8.28 16.94
C VAL A 131 -2.06 8.78 17.41
N GLU A 132 -1.07 7.93 17.39
CA GLU A 132 0.31 8.29 17.73
C GLU A 132 1.22 7.98 16.52
N PHE A 133 1.83 9.01 15.96
CA PHE A 133 2.78 8.93 14.87
C PHE A 133 4.21 8.92 15.44
N PRO A 134 4.89 7.77 15.46
CA PRO A 134 6.25 7.69 15.98
C PRO A 134 7.22 8.49 15.10
N LEU A 135 8.14 9.21 15.72
CA LEU A 135 9.26 9.84 15.02
C LEU A 135 10.33 8.81 14.67
N SER A 136 11.12 9.08 13.65
CA SER A 136 12.23 8.21 13.25
C SER A 136 13.09 7.88 14.46
N PRO A 137 13.34 6.59 14.72
CA PRO A 137 14.22 6.19 15.84
C PRO A 137 15.66 6.58 15.55
N ASP A 138 16.42 6.77 16.62
CA ASP A 138 17.86 6.94 16.51
C ASP A 138 18.46 5.62 16.01
N MET A 139 19.12 5.67 14.86
CA MET A 139 19.72 4.49 14.22
C MET A 139 21.17 4.34 14.67
N PRO A 140 21.50 3.31 15.47
CA PRO A 140 22.88 3.09 15.92
C PRO A 140 23.81 2.68 14.77
N HIS A 141 23.25 2.11 13.69
CA HIS A 141 23.96 1.57 12.55
C HIS A 141 23.43 2.13 11.22
N PRO A 142 23.72 3.41 10.90
CA PRO A 142 23.19 4.06 9.68
C PRO A 142 23.69 3.40 8.39
N GLU A 143 24.82 2.69 8.41
CA GLU A 143 25.34 1.91 7.28
C GLU A 143 24.38 0.81 6.81
N VAL A 144 23.59 0.23 7.71
CA VAL A 144 22.54 -0.76 7.36
C VAL A 144 21.49 -0.13 6.45
N ASN A 145 21.10 1.11 6.70
CA ASN A 145 20.16 1.84 5.84
C ASN A 145 20.74 2.09 4.44
N GLY A 146 22.02 2.43 4.36
CA GLY A 146 22.72 2.66 3.09
C GLY A 146 22.82 1.41 2.21
N ALA A 147 22.68 0.22 2.80
CA ALA A 147 22.75 -1.04 2.07
C ALA A 147 21.44 -1.40 1.32
N PHE A 148 20.31 -0.72 1.57
CA PHE A 148 19.04 -0.97 0.89
C PHE A 148 18.97 -0.25 -0.47
N ARG A 149 19.70 -0.77 -1.44
CA ARG A 149 19.77 -0.20 -2.79
C ARG A 149 18.44 -0.33 -3.54
N LEU A 150 18.02 0.75 -4.19
CA LEU A 150 16.82 0.82 -5.02
C LEU A 150 15.51 0.53 -4.25
N MET A 151 15.53 0.62 -2.92
CA MET A 151 14.33 0.49 -2.10
C MET A 151 13.82 1.88 -1.70
N HIS A 152 12.49 2.02 -1.68
CA HIS A 152 11.84 3.18 -1.10
C HIS A 152 11.48 2.85 0.36
N GLY A 153 12.32 3.26 1.28
CA GLY A 153 12.23 2.95 2.70
C GLY A 153 13.00 1.70 3.10
N THR A 154 12.97 1.40 4.37
CA THR A 154 13.66 0.26 4.98
C THR A 154 12.67 -0.84 5.34
N PRO A 155 13.08 -2.10 5.53
CA PRO A 155 12.17 -3.20 5.90
C PRO A 155 11.31 -2.91 7.13
N TYR A 156 11.78 -2.08 8.06
CA TYR A 156 11.10 -1.72 9.29
C TYR A 156 10.30 -0.42 9.21
N SER A 157 10.37 0.34 8.14
CA SER A 157 9.54 1.55 8.01
C SER A 157 8.06 1.23 8.14
N ARG A 158 7.59 0.09 7.62
CA ARG A 158 6.21 -0.37 7.78
C ARG A 158 5.85 -0.80 9.21
N GLU A 159 6.78 -1.38 9.97
CA GLU A 159 6.52 -1.75 11.37
C GLU A 159 6.19 -0.54 12.24
N LEU A 160 6.73 0.61 11.87
CA LEU A 160 6.54 1.87 12.57
C LEU A 160 5.47 2.76 11.92
N GLY A 161 4.84 2.32 10.82
CA GLY A 161 3.96 3.16 10.00
C GLY A 161 4.71 4.30 9.31
N LEU A 162 6.01 4.10 9.04
CA LEU A 162 6.90 5.15 8.59
C LEU A 162 7.33 4.95 7.12
N PHE A 163 7.28 6.04 6.36
CA PHE A 163 8.08 6.20 5.16
C PHE A 163 9.14 7.26 5.46
N SER A 164 10.21 6.85 6.17
CA SER A 164 11.23 7.81 6.56
C SER A 164 12.14 8.15 5.39
N TYR A 165 12.27 9.42 5.17
CA TYR A 165 13.33 10.02 4.37
C TYR A 165 14.31 10.69 5.33
N ASP A 166 15.49 11.02 4.81
CA ASP A 166 16.47 11.75 5.60
C ASP A 166 15.91 13.08 6.09
N ILE A 167 15.62 13.19 7.39
CA ILE A 167 15.07 14.37 8.04
C ILE A 167 15.96 14.83 9.19
N ASP A 168 16.19 16.13 9.26
CA ASP A 168 16.85 16.77 10.41
C ASP A 168 15.81 17.15 11.47
N LEU A 169 15.67 16.29 12.48
CA LEU A 169 14.75 16.53 13.59
C LEU A 169 15.12 17.75 14.47
N SER A 170 16.32 18.32 14.32
CA SER A 170 16.70 19.54 15.03
C SER A 170 16.18 20.82 14.37
N ASP A 171 15.70 20.74 13.13
CA ASP A 171 15.32 21.89 12.32
C ASP A 171 13.97 21.70 11.59
N VAL A 172 13.00 21.18 12.30
CA VAL A 172 11.64 21.00 11.76
C VAL A 172 10.91 22.33 11.72
N HIS A 173 10.34 22.67 10.56
CA HIS A 173 9.62 23.93 10.37
C HIS A 173 8.14 23.77 9.99
N THR A 174 7.74 22.58 9.51
CA THR A 174 6.35 22.33 9.09
C THR A 174 5.90 20.94 9.51
N ILE A 175 4.69 20.86 10.05
CA ILE A 175 3.98 19.61 10.37
C ILE A 175 2.64 19.66 9.65
N VAL A 176 2.37 18.69 8.79
CA VAL A 176 1.10 18.55 8.05
C VAL A 176 0.34 17.35 8.60
N ILE A 177 -0.91 17.57 8.98
CA ILE A 177 -1.84 16.52 9.39
C ILE A 177 -3.02 16.56 8.42
N ALA A 178 -3.20 15.51 7.63
CA ALA A 178 -4.20 15.51 6.57
C ALA A 178 -4.79 14.11 6.31
N GLY A 179 -6.09 14.09 6.03
CA GLY A 179 -6.72 12.96 5.38
C GLY A 179 -6.39 12.93 3.90
N VAL A 180 -6.18 11.75 3.33
CA VAL A 180 -5.90 11.54 1.90
C VAL A 180 -6.82 10.48 1.30
N ASN A 181 -6.96 10.50 -0.03
CA ASN A 181 -7.90 9.67 -0.78
C ASN A 181 -9.36 9.92 -0.40
N LEU A 182 -9.68 11.17 -0.07
CA LEU A 182 -10.99 11.59 0.37
C LEU A 182 -11.92 11.85 -0.81
N LEU A 183 -13.21 11.65 -0.55
CA LEU A 183 -14.29 12.19 -1.38
C LEU A 183 -14.63 13.60 -0.90
N PRO A 184 -15.20 14.48 -1.76
CA PRO A 184 -15.76 15.74 -1.31
C PRO A 184 -16.86 15.52 -0.25
N GLY A 185 -16.87 16.37 0.79
CA GLY A 185 -17.86 16.30 1.86
C GLY A 185 -17.50 15.36 3.02
N VAL A 186 -16.32 14.72 3.01
CA VAL A 186 -15.87 13.97 4.19
C VAL A 186 -15.50 14.92 5.31
N GLU A 187 -16.06 14.68 6.48
CA GLU A 187 -15.90 15.51 7.68
C GLU A 187 -15.11 14.76 8.77
N PHE A 188 -14.15 15.44 9.34
CA PHE A 188 -13.40 14.93 10.50
C PHE A 188 -12.85 16.07 11.36
N THR A 189 -12.58 15.76 12.63
CA THR A 189 -11.98 16.70 13.58
C THR A 189 -10.61 16.21 13.99
N VAL A 190 -9.63 17.14 14.07
CA VAL A 190 -8.31 16.92 14.65
C VAL A 190 -8.18 17.76 15.90
N SER A 191 -7.81 17.15 17.03
CA SER A 191 -7.62 17.85 18.30
C SER A 191 -6.44 17.29 19.09
N ASP A 192 -6.07 17.95 20.18
CA ASP A 192 -5.07 17.52 21.14
C ASP A 192 -3.73 17.11 20.49
N VAL A 193 -3.24 17.91 19.55
CA VAL A 193 -1.96 17.64 18.91
C VAL A 193 -0.81 17.93 19.89
N GLU A 194 -0.05 16.88 20.23
CA GLU A 194 1.01 16.92 21.23
C GLU A 194 2.29 16.27 20.72
N LEU A 195 3.43 16.86 21.08
CA LEU A 195 4.74 16.21 20.98
C LEU A 195 5.00 15.41 22.26
N ILE A 196 5.15 14.11 22.14
CA ILE A 196 5.36 13.21 23.27
C ILE A 196 6.85 13.03 23.51
N ARG A 197 7.32 13.44 24.68
CA ARG A 197 8.72 13.27 25.07
C ARG A 197 9.08 11.81 25.25
N GLY A 198 10.30 11.48 24.94
CA GLY A 198 10.84 10.14 25.17
C GLY A 198 11.94 9.76 24.20
N LYS A 199 12.60 8.65 24.50
CA LYS A 199 13.64 8.09 23.63
C LYS A 199 13.00 7.44 22.41
N ARG A 200 13.58 7.69 21.25
CA ARG A 200 13.24 7.02 19.99
C ARG A 200 14.06 5.74 19.88
N VAL A 201 13.57 4.68 20.52
CA VAL A 201 14.29 3.39 20.55
C VAL A 201 14.00 2.65 19.25
N ALA A 202 15.06 2.34 18.52
CA ALA A 202 14.96 1.48 17.34
C ALA A 202 14.49 0.07 17.71
N PRO A 203 13.64 -0.59 16.89
CA PRO A 203 13.34 -2.02 17.05
C PRO A 203 14.62 -2.84 17.13
N LYS A 204 14.58 -4.00 17.83
CA LYS A 204 15.77 -4.83 18.07
C LYS A 204 16.58 -5.13 16.81
N ALA A 205 15.91 -5.42 15.70
CA ALA A 205 16.59 -5.69 14.43
C ALA A 205 17.39 -4.48 13.93
N MET A 206 16.91 -3.28 14.16
CA MET A 206 17.56 -2.03 13.75
C MET A 206 18.75 -1.63 14.65
N GLN A 207 18.96 -2.34 15.75
CA GLN A 207 20.10 -2.17 16.63
C GLN A 207 21.27 -3.08 16.23
N LEU A 208 21.10 -3.94 15.23
CA LEU A 208 22.11 -4.84 14.71
C LEU A 208 23.03 -4.09 13.73
N ASP A 209 24.31 -4.38 13.76
CA ASP A 209 25.25 -3.97 12.72
C ASP A 209 25.01 -4.75 11.40
N SER A 210 25.66 -4.36 10.34
CA SER A 210 25.51 -5.00 9.02
C SER A 210 25.77 -6.51 9.04
N ALA A 211 26.77 -6.95 9.79
CA ALA A 211 27.15 -8.37 9.83
C ALA A 211 26.08 -9.23 10.54
N ALA A 212 25.45 -8.69 11.58
CA ALA A 212 24.40 -9.37 12.32
C ALA A 212 23.02 -9.22 11.64
N PHE A 213 22.77 -8.09 10.94
CA PHE A 213 21.49 -7.84 10.28
C PHE A 213 21.32 -8.64 9.01
N PHE A 214 22.34 -8.70 8.16
CA PHE A 214 22.27 -9.44 6.90
C PHE A 214 22.71 -10.90 7.06
N PRO A 215 22.05 -11.84 6.39
CA PRO A 215 20.84 -11.72 5.58
C PRO A 215 19.59 -11.53 6.43
N PHE A 216 18.66 -10.67 5.99
CA PHE A 216 17.42 -10.38 6.73
C PHE A 216 16.17 -11.06 6.14
N VAL A 217 16.29 -11.69 4.99
CA VAL A 217 15.23 -12.50 4.35
C VAL A 217 15.60 -13.98 4.46
N ASP A 218 14.64 -14.80 4.90
CA ASP A 218 14.83 -16.24 5.06
C ASP A 218 14.66 -17.02 3.73
N ALA A 219 14.84 -18.35 3.79
CA ALA A 219 14.71 -19.24 2.63
C ALA A 219 13.30 -19.31 2.02
N TYR A 220 12.31 -18.78 2.71
CA TYR A 220 10.92 -18.69 2.22
C TYR A 220 10.59 -17.32 1.64
N GLY A 221 11.55 -16.41 1.60
CA GLY A 221 11.35 -15.02 1.14
C GLY A 221 10.71 -14.12 2.19
N GLN A 222 10.78 -14.48 3.48
CA GLN A 222 10.15 -13.77 4.58
C GLN A 222 11.15 -12.98 5.41
N TYR A 223 10.71 -11.86 5.97
CA TYR A 223 11.51 -11.05 6.91
C TYR A 223 11.80 -11.85 8.19
N LYS A 224 13.07 -11.97 8.58
CA LYS A 224 13.52 -12.84 9.68
C LYS A 224 13.16 -12.32 11.07
N TYR A 225 13.18 -11.02 11.26
CA TYR A 225 13.18 -10.42 12.60
C TYR A 225 11.80 -10.09 13.16
N ARG A 226 10.74 -10.59 12.52
CA ARG A 226 9.36 -10.44 12.99
C ARG A 226 8.59 -11.72 12.76
N ASP A 227 7.71 -12.05 13.71
CA ASP A 227 6.70 -13.09 13.54
C ASP A 227 5.32 -12.49 13.25
N TRP A 228 4.49 -13.27 12.56
CA TRP A 228 3.08 -12.99 12.30
C TRP A 228 2.30 -14.30 12.18
N PRO A 229 0.97 -14.29 12.38
CA PRO A 229 0.14 -15.46 12.14
C PRO A 229 0.32 -15.99 10.71
N GLY A 230 0.70 -17.28 10.59
CA GLY A 230 0.92 -17.92 9.29
C GLY A 230 2.33 -17.78 8.72
N LYS A 231 3.29 -17.15 9.42
CA LYS A 231 4.70 -17.20 9.02
C LYS A 231 5.19 -18.65 8.94
N VAL A 232 5.90 -18.95 7.88
CA VAL A 232 6.48 -20.29 7.64
C VAL A 232 7.84 -20.38 8.32
N HIS A 233 8.03 -21.35 9.20
CA HIS A 233 9.31 -21.63 9.87
C HIS A 233 9.98 -22.92 9.36
N SER A 234 9.23 -23.76 8.67
CA SER A 234 9.72 -25.03 8.14
C SER A 234 8.85 -25.57 7.00
N ASP A 235 9.38 -26.47 6.20
CA ASP A 235 8.61 -27.18 5.16
C ASP A 235 7.44 -27.98 5.75
N ARG A 236 7.55 -28.36 7.04
CA ARG A 236 6.43 -29.02 7.76
C ARG A 236 5.23 -28.07 7.89
N ASP A 237 5.47 -26.77 8.05
CA ASP A 237 4.38 -25.78 8.14
C ASP A 237 3.64 -25.68 6.81
N LEU A 238 4.37 -25.66 5.68
CA LEU A 238 3.77 -25.68 4.35
C LEU A 238 2.96 -26.96 4.09
N LYS A 239 3.49 -28.12 4.48
CA LYS A 239 2.77 -29.40 4.36
C LYS A 239 1.52 -29.45 5.22
N ARG A 240 1.60 -28.92 6.45
CA ARG A 240 0.46 -28.81 7.35
C ARG A 240 -0.60 -27.84 6.82
N ALA A 241 -0.17 -26.70 6.26
CA ALA A 241 -1.05 -25.74 5.61
C ALA A 241 -1.76 -26.34 4.39
N ARG A 242 -1.09 -27.20 3.61
CA ARG A 242 -1.73 -27.96 2.50
C ARG A 242 -2.88 -28.81 2.99
N LEU A 243 -2.66 -29.61 4.04
CA LEU A 243 -3.69 -30.50 4.58
C LEU A 243 -4.87 -29.71 5.19
N ALA A 244 -4.59 -28.60 5.88
CA ALA A 244 -5.63 -27.73 6.42
C ALA A 244 -6.46 -27.10 5.30
N GLU A 245 -5.84 -26.64 4.24
CA GLU A 245 -6.48 -26.07 3.07
C GLU A 245 -7.38 -27.04 2.34
N GLU A 246 -6.92 -28.28 2.10
CA GLU A 246 -7.75 -29.32 1.47
C GLU A 246 -8.99 -29.64 2.30
N LYS A 247 -8.85 -29.68 3.63
CA LYS A 247 -9.98 -29.89 4.55
C LYS A 247 -10.96 -28.72 4.51
N ASP A 248 -10.44 -27.48 4.48
CA ASP A 248 -11.26 -26.28 4.45
C ASP A 248 -12.05 -26.17 3.15
N LEU A 249 -11.39 -26.38 2.00
CA LEU A 249 -12.03 -26.35 0.68
C LEU A 249 -13.10 -27.47 0.52
N ALA A 250 -12.89 -28.63 1.16
CA ALA A 250 -13.90 -29.68 1.17
C ALA A 250 -15.13 -29.32 2.03
N ALA A 251 -14.92 -28.57 3.14
CA ALA A 251 -16.00 -28.11 4.01
C ALA A 251 -16.73 -26.88 3.45
N HIS A 252 -16.07 -26.07 2.63
CA HIS A 252 -16.58 -24.83 2.09
C HIS A 252 -16.41 -24.79 0.54
N PRO A 253 -17.19 -25.55 -0.21
CA PRO A 253 -17.03 -25.69 -1.67
C PRO A 253 -17.48 -24.44 -2.45
N GLY A 254 -18.09 -23.47 -1.78
CA GLY A 254 -18.61 -22.23 -2.36
C GLY A 254 -20.15 -22.18 -2.40
N PRO A 255 -20.73 -21.11 -3.00
CA PRO A 255 -22.17 -20.92 -3.02
C PRO A 255 -22.92 -22.02 -3.78
N ASP A 256 -23.99 -22.54 -3.18
CA ASP A 256 -24.84 -23.58 -3.78
C ASP A 256 -25.80 -23.02 -4.84
N ASP A 257 -26.10 -21.75 -4.76
CA ASP A 257 -26.97 -21.00 -5.66
C ASP A 257 -26.24 -20.41 -6.89
N TRP A 258 -25.01 -20.81 -7.13
CA TRP A 258 -24.28 -20.49 -8.34
C TRP A 258 -24.39 -21.57 -9.40
N ASP A 259 -24.47 -21.15 -10.64
CA ASP A 259 -24.28 -22.03 -11.80
C ASP A 259 -22.79 -22.34 -12.06
N ILE A 260 -22.50 -22.88 -13.24
CA ILE A 260 -21.11 -23.23 -13.63
C ILE A 260 -20.24 -21.98 -13.86
N TYR A 261 -20.81 -20.85 -14.24
CA TYR A 261 -20.11 -19.57 -14.46
C TYR A 261 -20.04 -18.71 -13.20
N GLY A 262 -20.79 -19.06 -12.15
CA GLY A 262 -20.92 -18.23 -10.96
C GLY A 262 -22.08 -17.22 -11.07
N GLY A 263 -23.03 -17.46 -11.98
CA GLY A 263 -24.29 -16.75 -12.08
C GLY A 263 -25.27 -17.13 -10.97
N TRP A 264 -26.11 -16.20 -10.57
CA TRP A 264 -27.01 -16.36 -9.43
C TRP A 264 -28.30 -17.10 -9.80
N LYS A 265 -28.37 -18.41 -9.51
CA LYS A 265 -29.56 -19.25 -9.73
C LYS A 265 -30.78 -18.89 -8.88
N GLY A 266 -30.56 -18.20 -7.76
CA GLY A 266 -31.67 -17.75 -6.90
C GLY A 266 -32.43 -16.54 -7.45
N GLY A 267 -31.96 -15.91 -8.50
CA GLY A 267 -32.57 -14.75 -9.15
C GLY A 267 -33.41 -15.09 -10.38
N PRO A 268 -33.87 -14.05 -11.10
CA PRO A 268 -34.58 -14.23 -12.35
C PRO A 268 -33.66 -14.82 -13.42
N ARG A 269 -34.21 -15.72 -14.23
CA ARG A 269 -33.50 -16.28 -15.39
C ARG A 269 -33.95 -15.57 -16.66
N TYR A 270 -32.98 -15.18 -17.47
CA TYR A 270 -33.17 -14.54 -18.76
C TYR A 270 -32.87 -15.52 -19.90
N GLU A 271 -32.79 -15.03 -21.13
CA GLU A 271 -32.48 -15.84 -22.29
C GLU A 271 -31.05 -16.42 -22.18
N ALA A 272 -30.92 -17.73 -22.32
CA ALA A 272 -29.65 -18.42 -22.39
C ALA A 272 -29.11 -18.34 -23.84
N THR A 273 -28.17 -17.44 -24.07
CA THR A 273 -27.60 -17.20 -25.43
C THR A 273 -26.35 -18.00 -25.72
N GLY A 274 -25.81 -18.70 -24.71
CA GLY A 274 -24.51 -19.35 -24.81
C GLY A 274 -23.32 -18.39 -24.73
N GLN A 275 -23.54 -17.10 -24.51
CA GLN A 275 -22.53 -16.07 -24.38
C GLN A 275 -22.92 -15.06 -23.30
N PHE A 276 -21.92 -14.39 -22.71
CA PHE A 276 -22.16 -13.26 -21.84
C PHE A 276 -22.73 -12.07 -22.62
N TYR A 277 -23.76 -11.42 -22.06
CA TYR A 277 -24.30 -10.20 -22.60
C TYR A 277 -24.73 -9.25 -21.49
N VAL A 278 -25.03 -8.01 -21.85
CA VAL A 278 -25.52 -6.99 -20.90
C VAL A 278 -26.98 -6.66 -21.14
N LYS A 279 -27.72 -6.45 -20.06
CA LYS A 279 -29.13 -6.09 -20.09
C LYS A 279 -29.44 -5.01 -19.07
N LYS A 280 -30.27 -4.05 -19.43
CA LYS A 280 -30.76 -3.05 -18.50
C LYS A 280 -32.02 -3.57 -17.80
N ILE A 281 -31.96 -3.69 -16.46
CA ILE A 281 -33.02 -4.21 -15.60
C ILE A 281 -33.26 -3.17 -14.51
N ASP A 282 -34.48 -2.70 -14.37
CA ASP A 282 -34.88 -1.68 -13.39
C ASP A 282 -33.95 -0.45 -13.37
N GLY A 283 -33.56 -0.01 -14.57
CA GLY A 283 -32.71 1.15 -14.74
C GLY A 283 -31.19 0.92 -14.56
N LYS A 284 -30.77 -0.28 -14.12
CA LYS A 284 -29.36 -0.66 -13.91
C LYS A 284 -28.87 -1.63 -14.96
N TRP A 285 -27.60 -1.53 -15.36
CA TRP A 285 -26.97 -2.49 -16.25
C TRP A 285 -26.46 -3.70 -15.47
N TRP A 286 -26.80 -4.89 -16.00
CA TRP A 286 -26.34 -6.18 -15.47
C TRP A 286 -25.68 -7.00 -16.56
N MET A 287 -24.71 -7.82 -16.18
CA MET A 287 -24.26 -8.91 -17.02
C MET A 287 -25.18 -10.11 -16.83
N ILE A 288 -25.43 -10.80 -17.91
CA ILE A 288 -26.14 -12.10 -17.95
C ILE A 288 -25.13 -13.11 -18.49
N ASP A 289 -25.03 -14.24 -17.80
CA ASP A 289 -24.14 -15.32 -18.19
C ASP A 289 -24.70 -16.17 -19.36
N PRO A 290 -23.91 -17.10 -19.90
CA PRO A 290 -24.35 -17.94 -21.03
C PRO A 290 -25.61 -18.78 -20.76
N GLU A 291 -25.90 -19.13 -19.50
CA GLU A 291 -27.10 -19.88 -19.10
C GLU A 291 -28.31 -19.00 -18.75
N GLY A 292 -28.15 -17.67 -18.79
CA GLY A 292 -29.24 -16.72 -18.58
C GLY A 292 -29.38 -16.22 -17.15
N TYR A 293 -28.42 -16.46 -16.28
CA TYR A 293 -28.46 -15.96 -14.89
C TYR A 293 -27.78 -14.60 -14.76
N LEU A 294 -28.22 -13.85 -13.75
CA LEU A 294 -27.56 -12.61 -13.35
C LEU A 294 -26.12 -12.91 -12.89
N TYR A 295 -25.18 -12.21 -13.50
CA TYR A 295 -23.78 -12.38 -13.22
C TYR A 295 -23.16 -11.09 -12.67
N TRP A 296 -22.57 -11.19 -11.48
CA TRP A 296 -21.79 -10.14 -10.87
C TRP A 296 -20.30 -10.54 -10.91
N SER A 297 -19.54 -9.97 -11.83
CA SER A 297 -18.10 -10.26 -11.94
C SER A 297 -17.35 -9.83 -10.69
N HIS A 298 -16.93 -10.80 -9.91
CA HIS A 298 -16.18 -10.59 -8.66
C HIS A 298 -14.99 -11.56 -8.60
N GLY A 299 -13.79 -11.03 -8.47
CA GLY A 299 -12.61 -11.89 -8.52
C GLY A 299 -11.30 -11.18 -8.23
N VAL A 300 -10.21 -11.82 -8.62
CA VAL A 300 -8.84 -11.38 -8.37
C VAL A 300 -8.00 -11.35 -9.63
N VAL A 301 -7.00 -10.49 -9.65
CA VAL A 301 -5.95 -10.42 -10.68
C VAL A 301 -4.77 -11.32 -10.32
N ARG A 302 -3.95 -11.67 -11.30
CA ARG A 302 -2.65 -12.34 -11.11
C ARG A 302 -2.76 -13.69 -10.41
N VAL A 303 -3.70 -14.52 -10.82
CA VAL A 303 -3.77 -15.93 -10.38
C VAL A 303 -2.62 -16.69 -11.04
N THR A 304 -1.52 -16.89 -10.33
CA THR A 304 -0.29 -17.49 -10.82
C THR A 304 0.56 -18.01 -9.66
N THR A 305 1.41 -19.01 -9.91
CA THR A 305 2.43 -19.45 -8.94
C THR A 305 3.59 -18.45 -8.84
N SER A 306 3.82 -17.66 -9.88
CA SER A 306 4.98 -16.76 -9.99
C SER A 306 4.59 -15.33 -9.63
N SER A 307 4.33 -15.06 -8.35
CA SER A 307 3.86 -13.76 -7.84
C SER A 307 4.89 -13.00 -7.00
N ALA A 308 5.95 -13.68 -6.52
CA ALA A 308 6.99 -13.09 -5.66
C ALA A 308 8.38 -13.23 -6.28
N VAL A 309 8.52 -12.76 -7.50
CA VAL A 309 9.81 -12.68 -8.20
C VAL A 309 10.60 -11.49 -7.66
N THR A 310 11.82 -11.76 -7.20
CA THR A 310 12.66 -10.79 -6.50
C THR A 310 13.97 -10.58 -7.25
N PRO A 311 14.38 -9.31 -7.55
CA PRO A 311 15.66 -9.02 -8.18
C PRO A 311 16.83 -9.28 -7.22
N LEU A 312 17.92 -9.85 -7.73
CA LEU A 312 19.08 -10.26 -6.96
C LEU A 312 20.34 -9.45 -7.21
N ASP A 313 20.42 -8.73 -8.33
CA ASP A 313 21.61 -7.96 -8.70
C ASP A 313 22.02 -6.96 -7.60
N GLY A 314 23.19 -7.17 -7.03
CA GLY A 314 23.70 -6.38 -5.91
C GLY A 314 22.94 -6.54 -4.59
N ARG A 315 22.09 -7.60 -4.46
CA ARG A 315 21.23 -7.84 -3.28
C ARG A 315 21.27 -9.28 -2.76
N LYS A 316 22.07 -10.18 -3.34
CA LYS A 316 22.11 -11.60 -2.90
C LYS A 316 22.38 -11.71 -1.39
N PHE A 317 23.15 -10.81 -0.81
CA PHE A 317 23.43 -10.80 0.63
C PHE A 317 22.21 -10.48 1.52
N TYR A 318 21.08 -10.04 0.94
CA TYR A 318 19.83 -9.88 1.70
C TYR A 318 19.21 -11.21 2.11
N PHE A 319 19.49 -12.28 1.34
CA PHE A 319 18.76 -13.55 1.40
C PHE A 319 19.61 -14.65 2.01
N SER A 320 19.01 -15.43 2.90
CA SER A 320 19.58 -16.70 3.34
C SER A 320 18.93 -17.87 2.59
N GLY A 321 19.73 -18.90 2.30
CA GLY A 321 19.21 -20.13 1.69
C GLY A 321 18.84 -20.02 0.21
N LEU A 322 19.40 -19.07 -0.52
CA LEU A 322 19.42 -19.14 -1.98
C LEU A 322 20.30 -20.33 -2.40
N PRO A 323 19.83 -21.22 -3.29
CA PRO A 323 20.61 -22.37 -3.73
C PRO A 323 21.82 -21.92 -4.56
N GLU A 324 23.03 -22.32 -4.17
CA GLU A 324 24.26 -22.01 -4.89
C GLU A 324 24.62 -23.11 -5.88
N ASP A 325 24.23 -24.36 -5.61
CA ASP A 325 24.50 -25.53 -6.43
C ASP A 325 23.40 -25.71 -7.48
N GLU A 326 23.79 -25.80 -8.76
CA GLU A 326 22.88 -26.03 -9.87
C GLU A 326 22.15 -27.39 -9.77
N SER A 327 22.70 -28.35 -9.04
CA SER A 327 22.03 -29.63 -8.76
C SER A 327 20.94 -29.55 -7.69
N ASP A 328 20.87 -28.46 -6.93
CA ASP A 328 19.79 -28.23 -5.98
C ASP A 328 18.46 -28.06 -6.74
N PRO A 329 17.40 -28.83 -6.40
CA PRO A 329 16.12 -28.72 -7.07
C PRO A 329 15.49 -27.31 -7.01
N PHE A 330 15.89 -26.49 -6.06
CA PHE A 330 15.45 -25.10 -5.94
C PHE A 330 16.20 -24.14 -6.85
N HIS A 331 17.32 -24.55 -7.47
CA HIS A 331 18.07 -23.72 -8.41
C HIS A 331 17.23 -23.37 -9.66
N ARG A 332 16.26 -24.22 -10.03
CA ARG A 332 15.31 -23.98 -11.13
C ARG A 332 14.45 -22.70 -11.00
N PHE A 333 14.44 -22.08 -9.84
CA PHE A 333 13.67 -20.85 -9.57
C PHE A 333 14.49 -19.58 -9.75
N TYR A 334 15.74 -19.66 -10.18
CA TYR A 334 16.47 -18.55 -10.74
C TYR A 334 16.05 -18.28 -12.18
N PHE A 335 15.95 -17.02 -12.52
CA PHE A 335 15.67 -16.59 -13.89
C PHE A 335 16.58 -15.45 -14.29
N THR A 336 17.03 -15.46 -15.55
CA THR A 336 17.68 -14.33 -16.20
C THR A 336 16.62 -13.60 -17.00
N HIS A 337 16.42 -12.34 -16.71
CA HIS A 337 15.35 -11.57 -17.29
C HIS A 337 15.87 -10.28 -17.92
N ASP A 338 16.32 -10.35 -19.15
CA ASP A 338 16.74 -9.16 -19.89
C ASP A 338 15.57 -8.26 -20.29
N ASN A 339 14.37 -8.85 -20.39
CA ASN A 339 13.14 -8.16 -20.78
C ASN A 339 12.03 -8.20 -19.70
N LEU A 340 12.32 -8.68 -18.50
CA LEU A 340 11.30 -8.86 -17.51
C LEU A 340 10.90 -7.53 -16.86
N LEU A 341 9.61 -7.41 -16.68
CA LEU A 341 8.99 -6.42 -15.84
C LEU A 341 9.38 -4.99 -16.19
N HIS A 342 9.51 -4.76 -17.48
CA HIS A 342 9.61 -3.42 -17.97
C HIS A 342 11.00 -2.79 -18.01
N PRO A 343 11.06 -1.71 -18.76
CA PRO A 343 12.20 -0.79 -18.80
C PRO A 343 12.77 -0.41 -17.42
N TYR A 344 11.95 -0.52 -16.36
CA TYR A 344 12.37 -0.19 -14.99
C TYR A 344 13.54 -1.04 -14.49
N TYR A 345 13.48 -2.37 -14.62
CA TYR A 345 14.56 -3.25 -14.16
C TYR A 345 15.75 -3.22 -15.10
N THR A 346 15.51 -3.30 -16.40
CA THR A 346 16.57 -3.23 -17.41
C THR A 346 17.37 -1.92 -17.30
N ALA A 347 16.69 -0.78 -17.17
CA ALA A 347 17.33 0.52 -16.98
C ALA A 347 18.17 0.63 -15.71
N ARG A 348 18.01 -0.29 -14.76
CA ARG A 348 18.76 -0.36 -13.50
C ARG A 348 19.78 -1.49 -13.46
N GLY A 349 20.02 -2.16 -14.59
CA GLY A 349 20.95 -3.26 -14.70
C GLY A 349 20.56 -4.47 -13.81
N ILE A 350 19.27 -4.73 -13.68
CA ILE A 350 18.75 -5.90 -12.97
C ILE A 350 18.41 -6.96 -14.00
N HIS A 351 19.12 -8.08 -13.94
CA HIS A 351 19.04 -9.18 -14.88
C HIS A 351 18.71 -10.52 -14.22
N GLU A 352 19.08 -10.70 -12.95
CA GLU A 352 18.90 -11.93 -12.22
C GLU A 352 17.79 -11.80 -11.18
N THR A 353 16.90 -12.80 -11.13
CA THR A 353 15.79 -12.85 -10.18
C THR A 353 15.65 -14.24 -9.57
N TYR A 354 14.97 -14.33 -8.41
CA TYR A 354 14.56 -15.58 -7.80
C TYR A 354 13.06 -15.57 -7.49
N ASP A 355 12.37 -16.66 -7.82
CA ASP A 355 10.93 -16.80 -7.60
C ASP A 355 10.62 -17.56 -6.32
N PHE A 356 10.52 -16.83 -5.20
CA PHE A 356 10.18 -17.42 -3.90
C PHE A 356 8.77 -18.02 -3.87
N SER A 357 7.81 -17.49 -4.62
CA SER A 357 6.45 -18.02 -4.62
C SER A 357 6.37 -19.38 -5.27
N SER A 358 6.99 -19.56 -6.43
CA SER A 358 7.08 -20.87 -7.08
C SER A 358 7.92 -21.86 -6.27
N ALA A 359 9.03 -21.41 -5.65
CA ALA A 359 9.82 -22.25 -4.75
C ALA A 359 9.02 -22.74 -3.54
N ASN A 360 8.21 -21.87 -2.94
CA ASN A 360 7.34 -22.24 -1.82
C ASN A 360 6.17 -23.14 -2.27
N ALA A 361 5.62 -22.92 -3.46
CA ALA A 361 4.63 -23.82 -4.05
C ALA A 361 5.22 -25.22 -4.27
N TYR A 362 6.46 -25.29 -4.76
CA TYR A 362 7.18 -26.55 -4.91
C TYR A 362 7.42 -27.26 -3.55
N ARG A 363 7.86 -26.52 -2.50
CA ARG A 363 7.97 -27.09 -1.13
C ARG A 363 6.64 -27.63 -0.60
N LYS A 364 5.56 -26.93 -0.92
CA LYS A 364 4.21 -27.25 -0.43
C LYS A 364 3.60 -28.43 -1.18
N TYR A 365 3.75 -28.50 -2.50
CA TYR A 365 3.00 -29.40 -3.37
C TYR A 365 3.86 -30.45 -4.08
N GLY A 366 5.18 -30.29 -4.16
CA GLY A 366 6.09 -31.20 -4.85
C GLY A 366 6.27 -30.89 -6.33
N GLU A 367 6.73 -31.85 -7.11
CA GLU A 367 7.04 -31.67 -8.54
C GLU A 367 5.82 -31.20 -9.36
N ASP A 368 4.63 -31.66 -9.03
CA ASP A 368 3.40 -31.30 -9.73
C ASP A 368 2.78 -29.97 -9.26
N TYR A 369 3.57 -29.13 -8.56
CA TYR A 369 3.06 -27.92 -7.91
C TYR A 369 2.25 -27.01 -8.82
N LYS A 370 2.57 -26.90 -10.10
CA LYS A 370 1.83 -26.06 -11.05
C LYS A 370 0.42 -26.61 -11.30
N ALA A 371 0.29 -27.90 -11.54
CA ALA A 371 -1.01 -28.53 -11.76
C ALA A 371 -1.87 -28.52 -10.48
N VAL A 372 -1.26 -28.80 -9.34
CA VAL A 372 -1.94 -28.74 -8.04
C VAL A 372 -2.40 -27.33 -7.73
N PHE A 373 -1.55 -26.33 -7.95
CA PHE A 373 -1.92 -24.92 -7.75
C PHE A 373 -3.06 -24.50 -8.68
N ALA A 374 -3.02 -24.92 -9.95
CA ALA A 374 -4.07 -24.58 -10.92
C ALA A 374 -5.43 -25.13 -10.48
N ASP A 375 -5.51 -26.41 -10.06
CA ASP A 375 -6.73 -26.98 -9.48
C ASP A 375 -7.20 -26.20 -8.25
N LEU A 376 -6.30 -25.96 -7.31
CA LEU A 376 -6.61 -25.24 -6.09
C LEU A 376 -7.05 -23.79 -6.36
N ALA A 377 -6.51 -23.12 -7.37
CA ALA A 377 -6.88 -21.74 -7.71
C ALA A 377 -8.38 -21.63 -8.03
N HIS A 378 -8.91 -22.53 -8.85
CA HIS A 378 -10.35 -22.58 -9.16
C HIS A 378 -11.20 -22.88 -7.93
N ARG A 379 -10.79 -23.86 -7.13
CA ARG A 379 -11.51 -24.26 -5.92
C ARG A 379 -11.51 -23.14 -4.86
N ARG A 380 -10.37 -22.46 -4.68
CA ARG A 380 -10.25 -21.29 -3.78
C ARG A 380 -11.18 -20.17 -4.18
N LEU A 381 -11.15 -19.77 -5.44
CA LEU A 381 -11.99 -18.68 -5.91
C LEU A 381 -13.47 -18.98 -5.64
N ARG A 382 -13.94 -20.15 -6.02
CA ARG A 382 -15.33 -20.54 -5.76
C ARG A 382 -15.65 -20.58 -4.26
N SER A 383 -14.76 -21.16 -3.44
CA SER A 383 -14.91 -21.22 -1.99
C SER A 383 -14.99 -19.83 -1.34
N TRP A 384 -14.26 -18.87 -1.88
CA TRP A 384 -14.25 -17.48 -1.40
C TRP A 384 -15.39 -16.60 -1.98
N GLY A 385 -16.31 -17.18 -2.73
CA GLY A 385 -17.37 -16.45 -3.40
C GLY A 385 -16.88 -15.56 -4.54
N MET A 386 -15.80 -15.94 -5.21
CA MET A 386 -15.23 -15.26 -6.37
C MET A 386 -15.44 -16.09 -7.63
N ASN A 387 -15.89 -15.45 -8.71
CA ASN A 387 -16.24 -16.11 -9.95
C ASN A 387 -15.43 -15.65 -11.17
N THR A 388 -14.45 -14.77 -10.99
CA THR A 388 -13.67 -14.22 -12.11
C THR A 388 -12.17 -14.25 -11.83
N MET A 389 -11.40 -14.82 -12.76
CA MET A 389 -9.97 -14.59 -12.87
C MET A 389 -9.75 -13.37 -13.75
N ALA A 390 -9.10 -12.37 -13.19
CA ALA A 390 -8.92 -11.11 -13.90
C ALA A 390 -7.47 -10.91 -14.37
N ASN A 391 -7.21 -9.75 -14.91
CA ASN A 391 -6.00 -9.35 -15.61
C ASN A 391 -4.69 -9.95 -15.06
N SER A 392 -3.80 -10.35 -15.97
CA SER A 392 -2.47 -10.92 -15.68
C SER A 392 -2.49 -12.25 -14.92
N SER A 393 -3.59 -12.98 -14.94
CA SER A 393 -3.63 -14.38 -14.50
C SER A 393 -2.91 -15.28 -15.50
N ASP A 394 -2.45 -16.45 -15.03
CA ASP A 394 -1.73 -17.41 -15.86
C ASP A 394 -2.68 -17.97 -16.96
N PRO A 395 -2.37 -17.78 -18.25
CA PRO A 395 -3.22 -18.26 -19.34
C PRO A 395 -3.50 -19.76 -19.29
N SER A 396 -2.56 -20.57 -18.79
CA SER A 396 -2.75 -22.02 -18.66
C SER A 396 -3.80 -22.39 -17.61
N ILE A 397 -3.95 -21.58 -16.57
CA ILE A 397 -5.00 -21.75 -15.56
C ILE A 397 -6.34 -21.27 -16.11
N CYS A 398 -6.35 -20.12 -16.79
CA CYS A 398 -7.55 -19.58 -17.44
C CYS A 398 -8.13 -20.59 -18.47
N ALA A 399 -7.29 -21.20 -19.28
CA ALA A 399 -7.66 -22.16 -20.31
C ALA A 399 -8.22 -23.51 -19.79
N MET A 400 -8.30 -23.71 -18.47
CA MET A 400 -8.94 -24.90 -17.89
C MET A 400 -10.49 -24.87 -17.94
N ASP A 401 -11.09 -23.76 -18.37
CA ASP A 401 -12.55 -23.58 -18.53
C ASP A 401 -13.38 -23.87 -17.25
N ARG A 402 -12.82 -23.55 -16.07
CA ARG A 402 -13.46 -23.82 -14.77
C ARG A 402 -13.92 -22.59 -14.03
N THR A 403 -13.36 -21.44 -14.36
CA THR A 403 -13.72 -20.13 -13.79
C THR A 403 -13.67 -19.11 -14.91
N VAL A 404 -14.66 -18.23 -14.98
CA VAL A 404 -14.69 -17.13 -15.93
C VAL A 404 -13.43 -16.28 -15.79
N TYR A 405 -12.90 -15.78 -16.90
CA TYR A 405 -11.71 -14.93 -16.88
C TYR A 405 -11.84 -13.72 -17.80
N ASN A 406 -11.07 -12.69 -17.50
CA ASN A 406 -10.89 -11.55 -18.39
C ASN A 406 -9.61 -11.75 -19.22
N GLU A 407 -9.75 -11.69 -20.53
CA GLU A 407 -8.60 -11.60 -21.43
C GLU A 407 -8.30 -10.14 -21.76
N ARG A 408 -7.02 -9.78 -21.73
CA ARG A 408 -6.56 -8.46 -22.16
C ARG A 408 -6.26 -8.50 -23.65
N VAL A 409 -7.03 -7.77 -24.43
CA VAL A 409 -6.72 -7.54 -25.82
C VAL A 409 -5.72 -6.39 -25.92
N ASP A 410 -4.51 -6.70 -26.38
CA ASP A 410 -3.49 -5.69 -26.67
C ASP A 410 -3.59 -5.31 -28.15
N LEU A 411 -4.12 -4.14 -28.41
CA LEU A 411 -4.33 -3.67 -29.78
C LEU A 411 -3.03 -3.27 -30.49
N GLY A 412 -1.90 -3.19 -29.76
CA GLY A 412 -0.62 -2.81 -30.34
C GLY A 412 -0.59 -1.38 -30.90
N ALA A 413 0.16 -1.18 -31.98
CA ALA A 413 0.13 0.08 -32.72
C ALA A 413 -1.11 0.15 -33.62
N PRO A 414 -1.72 1.33 -33.84
CA PRO A 414 -2.83 1.46 -34.78
C PRO A 414 -2.35 1.12 -36.19
N VAL A 415 -3.28 0.65 -37.03
CA VAL A 415 -2.98 0.30 -38.43
C VAL A 415 -2.53 1.51 -39.26
N ALA A 416 -1.89 1.25 -40.38
CA ALA A 416 -1.41 2.29 -41.30
C ALA A 416 -2.57 3.21 -41.74
N GLY A 417 -2.39 4.51 -41.54
CA GLY A 417 -3.40 5.52 -41.82
C GLY A 417 -4.12 6.08 -40.60
N CYS A 418 -4.06 5.40 -39.46
CA CYS A 418 -4.51 5.94 -38.19
C CYS A 418 -3.32 6.57 -37.45
N PRO A 419 -3.29 7.89 -37.19
CA PRO A 419 -2.13 8.56 -36.62
C PRO A 419 -1.88 8.19 -35.17
N LYS A 420 -2.91 7.91 -34.42
CA LYS A 420 -2.88 7.49 -33.00
C LYS A 420 -4.23 6.90 -32.59
N TRP A 421 -4.22 6.05 -31.56
CA TRP A 421 -5.45 5.61 -30.96
C TRP A 421 -6.27 6.78 -30.40
N PRO A 422 -7.58 6.83 -30.66
CA PRO A 422 -8.46 7.73 -29.93
C PRO A 422 -8.51 7.33 -28.47
N VAL A 423 -8.46 8.30 -27.57
CA VAL A 423 -8.46 8.06 -26.13
C VAL A 423 -9.53 8.89 -25.44
N LEU A 424 -10.14 8.34 -24.42
CA LEU A 424 -11.11 9.04 -23.59
C LEU A 424 -10.43 10.24 -22.90
N GLU A 425 -11.00 11.42 -23.10
CA GLU A 425 -10.52 12.65 -22.48
C GLU A 425 -10.55 12.54 -20.94
N GLY A 426 -9.48 12.98 -20.28
CA GLY A 426 -9.34 12.90 -18.84
C GLY A 426 -9.15 11.50 -18.28
N SER A 427 -9.07 10.45 -19.15
CA SER A 427 -8.78 9.10 -18.71
C SER A 427 -7.32 8.90 -18.38
N GLY A 428 -7.07 8.02 -17.39
CA GLY A 428 -5.78 7.37 -17.22
C GLY A 428 -4.71 8.15 -16.46
N GLY A 429 -4.78 8.11 -15.16
CA GLY A 429 -3.61 8.41 -14.33
C GLY A 429 -2.47 7.39 -14.54
N TRP A 430 -2.76 6.21 -15.07
CA TRP A 430 -1.79 5.15 -15.38
C TRP A 430 -1.57 5.01 -16.89
N TRP A 431 -2.64 4.77 -17.64
CA TRP A 431 -2.66 4.71 -19.11
C TRP A 431 -3.91 5.39 -19.63
N PRO A 432 -3.84 6.07 -20.78
CA PRO A 432 -5.05 6.56 -21.44
C PRO A 432 -5.89 5.35 -21.90
N PHE A 433 -7.20 5.40 -21.65
CA PHE A 433 -8.12 4.40 -22.18
C PHE A 433 -8.43 4.71 -23.64
N ILE A 434 -8.29 3.70 -24.51
CA ILE A 434 -8.73 3.79 -25.90
C ILE A 434 -10.25 3.93 -25.91
N ASP A 435 -10.76 4.86 -26.70
CA ASP A 435 -12.19 5.09 -26.85
C ASP A 435 -12.73 4.28 -28.05
N PRO A 436 -13.41 3.14 -27.81
CA PRO A 436 -13.96 2.32 -28.88
C PRO A 436 -15.20 2.94 -29.53
N PHE A 437 -15.75 4.01 -28.97
CA PHE A 437 -16.90 4.74 -29.48
C PHE A 437 -16.52 5.99 -30.30
N ASP A 438 -15.24 6.35 -30.36
CA ASP A 438 -14.74 7.41 -31.20
C ASP A 438 -14.83 6.99 -32.67
N ASN A 439 -15.21 7.95 -33.56
CA ASN A 439 -15.35 7.71 -34.98
C ASN A 439 -14.04 7.27 -35.66
N LEU A 440 -12.88 7.56 -35.05
CA LEU A 440 -11.59 7.12 -35.59
C LEU A 440 -11.26 5.67 -35.22
N PHE A 441 -11.89 5.11 -34.17
CA PHE A 441 -11.55 3.76 -33.68
C PHE A 441 -11.67 2.69 -34.78
N PRO A 442 -12.76 2.63 -35.58
CA PRO A 442 -12.87 1.63 -36.64
C PRO A 442 -11.82 1.75 -37.76
N MET A 443 -11.16 2.90 -37.86
CA MET A 443 -10.06 3.12 -38.81
C MET A 443 -8.71 2.68 -38.27
N CYS A 444 -8.61 2.44 -36.97
CA CYS A 444 -7.37 2.12 -36.27
C CYS A 444 -7.19 0.61 -35.99
N VAL A 445 -8.25 -0.19 -36.15
CA VAL A 445 -8.26 -1.65 -35.92
C VAL A 445 -8.08 -2.46 -37.19
#